data_4df5645cecb43126552cbcd74ae8de35
#
_entry.id   4df5645cecb43126552cbcd74ae8de35
#
_cell.length_a   1.000
_cell.length_b   1.000
_cell.length_c   1.000
_cell.angle_alpha   90.00
_cell.angle_beta   90.00
_cell.angle_gamma   90.00
#
_symmetry.space_group_name_H-M   'P 1'
#
loop_
_entity.id
_entity.type
_entity.pdbx_description
1 polymer ?
#
loop_
_entity_poly.entity_id
_entity_poly.type
_entity_poly.pdbx_seq_one_letter_code
_entity_poly.pdbx_strand_id
1 'polypeptide(L)'
;MLVIAAFAVTSAAAQFNPQQPIPADKDVRTGKLENGMTYYIRHNEKPKGQADFYILHDVGAIQENDSQQGLAHFLEHMAFNGTKNLPGKMLTEYLEKVGVKFGANLNAGTGWDQTTYMMKDVPTSREGIIDSALLILHDWSHFIALEPEEIDSERGVIMEELRTRDGASWRSTMKMLQALGKDTKYEHRNLIGYLDGLKGFHHKELEDFYNQWYRPDYQAVVVVGDIDVDAVENKIKTLMSDIPAPAADAARKETITVPDNEDPIISIYTDPEMQGSKIQLFVKRPALPEQMNNLIYGEMFDVIQAYMTTMENARLQEISMKPDAPFLGAGMGSGEIGVIPTLNATTFVAMTQDGKLAEGFEAIYTEMEKVRRYGFTQGEFERAQNDLMRRAERAYANRNDRRNGEFVQTYLNNYSKNTPMPDAETEWQLDSMLIKMINVEAVNGFAQQVIYNRNQVIVVTAPEKEGIVNPTAEELLAIREKVANAEIEAYEDNTVKEPLIPEGTVLKGSPVKKTAQDATLGTTAVSYTHLRAHET
;
A
#
# COMPACT_ATOMS: atom_id res chain seq x y z
N MET A 1 -8.17 13.66 19.93
CA MET A 1 -8.45 15.00 19.41
C MET A 1 -7.10 15.58 18.98
N LEU A 2 -6.77 15.50 17.68
CA LEU A 2 -5.52 16.10 17.14
C LEU A 2 -5.62 17.62 17.29
N VAL A 3 -4.77 18.19 18.14
CA VAL A 3 -4.66 19.65 18.30
C VAL A 3 -3.97 20.18 17.03
N ILE A 4 -4.73 20.90 16.23
CA ILE A 4 -4.21 21.69 15.11
C ILE A 4 -3.30 22.75 15.73
N ALA A 5 -1.99 22.59 15.61
CA ALA A 5 -1.05 23.67 15.86
C ALA A 5 -1.43 24.83 14.91
N ALA A 6 -1.86 25.95 15.49
CA ALA A 6 -2.23 27.13 14.75
C ALA A 6 -1.00 27.61 13.96
N PHE A 7 -1.00 27.37 12.66
CA PHE A 7 0.01 27.92 11.76
C PHE A 7 -0.12 29.45 11.78
N ALA A 8 0.88 30.13 12.28
CA ALA A 8 1.03 31.57 12.12
C ALA A 8 1.35 31.84 10.65
N VAL A 9 0.34 31.98 9.84
CA VAL A 9 0.43 32.29 8.43
C VAL A 9 0.68 33.80 8.29
N THR A 10 1.89 34.18 7.85
CA THR A 10 2.19 35.54 7.49
C THR A 10 1.32 35.98 6.29
N SER A 11 0.97 37.24 6.24
CA SER A 11 -0.06 37.93 5.48
C SER A 11 -0.11 37.80 3.95
N ALA A 12 0.50 36.80 3.34
CA ALA A 12 0.37 36.50 1.90
C ALA A 12 -0.51 35.29 1.57
N ALA A 13 -1.01 34.53 2.58
CA ALA A 13 -1.82 33.32 2.41
C ALA A 13 -3.32 33.64 2.51
N ALA A 14 -3.81 34.58 1.74
CA ALA A 14 -5.20 35.06 1.81
C ALA A 14 -6.27 34.04 1.35
N GLN A 15 -5.92 32.77 1.03
CA GLN A 15 -6.91 31.78 0.60
C GLN A 15 -6.56 30.30 0.90
N PHE A 16 -5.57 30.00 1.73
CA PHE A 16 -5.30 28.59 2.09
C PHE A 16 -6.36 28.09 3.07
N ASN A 17 -7.25 27.22 2.60
CA ASN A 17 -8.26 26.58 3.42
C ASN A 17 -8.02 25.06 3.47
N PRO A 18 -7.46 24.51 4.56
CA PRO A 18 -7.19 23.08 4.68
C PRO A 18 -8.46 22.21 4.65
N GLN A 19 -9.64 22.78 4.91
CA GLN A 19 -10.92 22.07 4.83
C GLN A 19 -11.50 22.04 3.41
N GLN A 20 -10.81 22.60 2.43
CA GLN A 20 -11.26 22.57 1.04
C GLN A 20 -11.05 21.18 0.45
N PRO A 21 -12.07 20.59 -0.20
CA PRO A 21 -11.91 19.36 -0.97
C PRO A 21 -10.95 19.58 -2.16
N ILE A 22 -10.13 18.56 -2.43
CA ILE A 22 -9.26 18.55 -3.60
C ILE A 22 -10.11 18.24 -4.83
N PRO A 23 -10.05 19.08 -5.90
CA PRO A 23 -10.86 18.84 -7.10
C PRO A 23 -10.50 17.51 -7.77
N ALA A 24 -11.52 16.75 -8.17
CA ALA A 24 -11.31 15.55 -8.96
C ALA A 24 -10.87 15.90 -10.41
N ASP A 25 -10.10 15.01 -11.03
CA ASP A 25 -9.76 15.06 -12.44
C ASP A 25 -11.03 15.05 -13.30
N LYS A 26 -11.11 15.99 -14.26
CA LYS A 26 -12.26 16.11 -15.15
C LYS A 26 -12.33 15.00 -16.21
N ASP A 27 -11.20 14.32 -16.44
CA ASP A 27 -11.11 13.24 -17.40
C ASP A 27 -11.64 11.91 -16.87
N VAL A 28 -11.89 11.80 -15.56
CA VAL A 28 -12.59 10.65 -14.99
C VAL A 28 -14.09 10.88 -15.01
N ARG A 29 -14.82 9.95 -15.61
CA ARG A 29 -16.28 9.86 -15.52
C ARG A 29 -16.62 8.98 -14.32
N THR A 30 -17.22 9.55 -13.29
CA THR A 30 -17.67 8.82 -12.10
C THR A 30 -19.16 9.03 -11.86
N GLY A 31 -19.80 8.05 -11.22
CA GLY A 31 -21.20 8.14 -10.84
C GLY A 31 -21.60 7.00 -9.90
N LYS A 32 -22.83 7.12 -9.40
CA LYS A 32 -23.47 6.11 -8.56
C LYS A 32 -24.80 5.72 -9.18
N LEU A 33 -25.02 4.41 -9.36
CA LEU A 33 -26.26 3.86 -9.87
C LEU A 33 -27.36 3.90 -8.80
N GLU A 34 -28.63 3.77 -9.21
CA GLU A 34 -29.77 3.76 -8.28
C GLU A 34 -29.72 2.61 -7.26
N ASN A 35 -29.10 1.47 -7.65
CA ASN A 35 -28.90 0.34 -6.75
C ASN A 35 -27.73 0.54 -5.77
N GLY A 36 -26.98 1.62 -5.88
CA GLY A 36 -25.89 1.96 -4.97
C GLY A 36 -24.48 1.67 -5.49
N MET A 37 -24.32 1.00 -6.64
CA MET A 37 -23.03 0.71 -7.24
C MET A 37 -22.33 1.99 -7.71
N THR A 38 -21.04 2.12 -7.41
CA THR A 38 -20.21 3.21 -7.91
C THR A 38 -19.46 2.80 -9.18
N TYR A 39 -19.19 3.74 -10.09
CA TYR A 39 -18.34 3.47 -11.25
C TYR A 39 -17.35 4.59 -11.52
N TYR A 40 -16.19 4.20 -12.08
CA TYR A 40 -15.13 5.09 -12.56
C TYR A 40 -14.74 4.65 -13.97
N ILE A 41 -14.71 5.60 -14.91
CA ILE A 41 -14.37 5.34 -16.31
C ILE A 41 -13.39 6.41 -16.77
N ARG A 42 -12.28 6.00 -17.38
CA ARG A 42 -11.28 6.93 -17.93
C ARG A 42 -10.77 6.44 -19.27
N HIS A 43 -10.71 7.37 -20.25
CA HIS A 43 -9.92 7.12 -21.46
C HIS A 43 -8.44 7.29 -21.17
N ASN A 44 -7.62 6.30 -21.58
CA ASN A 44 -6.16 6.35 -21.52
C ASN A 44 -5.55 5.44 -22.59
N GLU A 45 -4.59 5.95 -23.37
CA GLU A 45 -3.93 5.19 -24.44
C GLU A 45 -2.56 4.62 -24.03
N LYS A 46 -2.37 4.32 -22.75
CA LYS A 46 -1.12 3.75 -22.20
C LYS A 46 -1.38 2.45 -21.41
N PRO A 47 -1.32 1.31 -22.09
CA PRO A 47 -0.98 1.07 -23.51
C PRO A 47 -2.16 1.30 -24.46
N LYS A 48 -1.88 1.70 -25.70
CA LYS A 48 -2.90 1.88 -26.75
C LYS A 48 -3.53 0.55 -27.17
N GLY A 49 -4.84 0.60 -27.47
CA GLY A 49 -5.62 -0.56 -27.89
C GLY A 49 -5.86 -1.58 -26.78
N GLN A 50 -5.71 -1.19 -25.52
CA GLN A 50 -5.96 -2.04 -24.36
C GLN A 50 -6.75 -1.28 -23.28
N ALA A 51 -7.49 -2.03 -22.45
CA ALA A 51 -8.19 -1.49 -21.28
C ALA A 51 -8.15 -2.48 -20.12
N ASP A 52 -8.19 -1.92 -18.91
CA ASP A 52 -8.28 -2.63 -17.65
C ASP A 52 -9.71 -2.54 -17.11
N PHE A 53 -10.26 -3.65 -16.66
CA PHE A 53 -11.58 -3.80 -16.11
C PHE A 53 -11.50 -4.39 -14.70
N TYR A 54 -12.05 -3.69 -13.73
CA TYR A 54 -12.02 -4.08 -12.32
C TYR A 54 -13.40 -3.99 -11.69
N ILE A 55 -13.67 -4.91 -10.77
CA ILE A 55 -14.71 -4.72 -9.77
C ILE A 55 -14.11 -4.94 -8.39
N LEU A 56 -14.28 -3.95 -7.53
CA LEU A 56 -13.95 -4.01 -6.13
C LEU A 56 -15.20 -4.29 -5.32
N HIS A 57 -15.16 -5.30 -4.49
CA HIS A 57 -16.10 -5.51 -3.39
C HIS A 57 -15.43 -5.00 -2.12
N ASP A 58 -16.00 -4.01 -1.48
CA ASP A 58 -15.55 -3.50 -0.18
C ASP A 58 -15.99 -4.46 0.93
N VAL A 59 -15.62 -5.73 0.76
CA VAL A 59 -15.96 -6.90 1.57
C VAL A 59 -14.80 -7.89 1.51
N GLY A 60 -14.40 -8.42 2.65
CA GLY A 60 -13.32 -9.40 2.76
C GLY A 60 -13.51 -10.34 3.95
N ALA A 61 -12.43 -10.95 4.40
CA ALA A 61 -12.46 -11.96 5.47
C ALA A 61 -12.97 -11.42 6.81
N ILE A 62 -12.88 -10.11 7.07
CA ILE A 62 -13.33 -9.53 8.34
C ILE A 62 -14.86 -9.49 8.49
N GLN A 63 -15.61 -9.56 7.38
CA GLN A 63 -17.06 -9.63 7.38
C GLN A 63 -17.58 -11.03 7.69
N GLU A 64 -16.74 -12.06 7.62
CA GLU A 64 -17.11 -13.43 7.99
C GLU A 64 -17.49 -13.52 9.48
N ASN A 65 -18.43 -14.41 9.80
CA ASN A 65 -18.60 -14.88 11.17
C ASN A 65 -17.61 -16.02 11.47
N ASP A 66 -17.62 -16.56 12.69
CA ASP A 66 -16.61 -17.55 13.09
C ASP A 66 -16.75 -18.90 12.38
N SER A 67 -17.98 -19.27 11.90
CA SER A 67 -18.17 -20.49 11.10
C SER A 67 -17.82 -20.30 9.62
N GLN A 68 -17.65 -19.06 9.18
CA GLN A 68 -17.41 -18.69 7.78
C GLN A 68 -15.94 -18.41 7.47
N GLN A 69 -15.00 -18.65 8.39
CA GLN A 69 -13.60 -18.29 8.17
C GLN A 69 -13.00 -18.96 6.93
N GLY A 70 -12.55 -18.10 5.99
CA GLY A 70 -12.01 -18.49 4.69
C GLY A 70 -13.04 -18.50 3.57
N LEU A 71 -14.33 -18.22 3.84
CA LEU A 71 -15.37 -18.25 2.80
C LEU A 71 -15.34 -17.02 1.88
N ALA A 72 -14.79 -15.88 2.32
CA ALA A 72 -14.55 -14.75 1.43
C ALA A 72 -13.55 -15.12 0.32
N HIS A 73 -12.46 -15.80 0.68
CA HIS A 73 -11.48 -16.32 -0.27
C HIS A 73 -12.03 -17.47 -1.11
N PHE A 74 -12.82 -18.35 -0.49
CA PHE A 74 -13.49 -19.42 -1.21
C PHE A 74 -14.43 -18.88 -2.30
N LEU A 75 -15.17 -17.83 -1.99
CA LEU A 75 -16.08 -17.16 -2.93
C LEU A 75 -15.34 -16.53 -4.10
N GLU A 76 -14.13 -16.01 -3.85
CA GLU A 76 -13.23 -15.52 -4.91
C GLU A 76 -12.98 -16.62 -5.95
N HIS A 77 -12.64 -17.84 -5.52
CA HIS A 77 -12.42 -18.97 -6.41
C HIS A 77 -13.67 -19.34 -7.18
N MET A 78 -14.84 -19.33 -6.52
CA MET A 78 -16.10 -19.66 -7.17
C MET A 78 -16.46 -18.73 -8.32
N ALA A 79 -15.97 -17.48 -8.31
CA ALA A 79 -16.16 -16.53 -9.40
C ALA A 79 -15.54 -17.00 -10.75
N PHE A 80 -14.60 -17.95 -10.70
CA PHE A 80 -13.97 -18.55 -11.89
C PHE A 80 -14.52 -19.94 -12.22
N ASN A 81 -15.36 -20.51 -11.35
CA ASN A 81 -15.97 -21.83 -11.52
C ASN A 81 -17.40 -21.80 -12.08
N GLY A 82 -17.82 -20.62 -12.56
CA GLY A 82 -19.09 -20.44 -13.26
C GLY A 82 -19.89 -19.26 -12.74
N THR A 83 -20.59 -18.65 -13.67
CA THR A 83 -21.52 -17.55 -13.42
C THR A 83 -22.81 -17.79 -14.20
N LYS A 84 -23.82 -16.97 -13.95
CA LYS A 84 -25.13 -17.06 -14.62
C LYS A 84 -25.03 -17.12 -16.15
N ASN A 85 -24.19 -16.25 -16.73
CA ASN A 85 -24.07 -16.13 -18.18
C ASN A 85 -22.88 -16.95 -18.75
N LEU A 86 -21.94 -17.36 -17.92
CA LEU A 86 -20.72 -18.07 -18.28
C LEU A 86 -20.53 -19.29 -17.37
N PRO A 87 -21.31 -20.36 -17.55
CA PRO A 87 -21.30 -21.54 -16.67
C PRO A 87 -19.97 -22.31 -16.79
N GLY A 88 -19.55 -22.92 -15.69
CA GLY A 88 -18.33 -23.71 -15.59
C GLY A 88 -17.08 -22.89 -15.95
N LYS A 89 -16.23 -23.40 -16.82
CA LYS A 89 -14.98 -22.75 -17.23
C LYS A 89 -15.11 -21.83 -18.44
N MET A 90 -16.31 -21.54 -18.91
CA MET A 90 -16.52 -20.72 -20.12
C MET A 90 -15.87 -19.33 -20.02
N LEU A 91 -15.85 -18.72 -18.85
CA LEU A 91 -15.24 -17.42 -18.60
C LEU A 91 -13.74 -17.45 -18.89
N THR A 92 -13.01 -18.34 -18.25
CA THR A 92 -11.56 -18.48 -18.41
C THR A 92 -11.18 -18.89 -19.81
N GLU A 93 -11.89 -19.88 -20.40
CA GLU A 93 -11.68 -20.32 -21.77
C GLU A 93 -11.93 -19.21 -22.81
N TYR A 94 -12.95 -18.38 -22.60
CA TYR A 94 -13.24 -17.25 -23.48
C TYR A 94 -12.13 -16.20 -23.40
N LEU A 95 -11.73 -15.81 -22.19
CA LEU A 95 -10.71 -14.79 -21.98
C LEU A 95 -9.34 -15.23 -22.52
N GLU A 96 -8.97 -16.49 -22.33
CA GLU A 96 -7.73 -17.03 -22.91
C GLU A 96 -7.71 -17.00 -24.43
N LYS A 97 -8.82 -17.33 -25.09
CA LYS A 97 -8.97 -17.25 -26.56
C LYS A 97 -8.80 -15.82 -27.09
N VAL A 98 -9.06 -14.80 -26.28
CA VAL A 98 -8.89 -13.40 -26.66
C VAL A 98 -7.55 -12.80 -26.18
N GLY A 99 -6.68 -13.61 -25.56
CA GLY A 99 -5.34 -13.24 -25.15
C GLY A 99 -5.22 -12.76 -23.71
N VAL A 100 -6.30 -12.80 -22.92
CA VAL A 100 -6.31 -12.47 -21.47
C VAL A 100 -6.05 -13.76 -20.70
N LYS A 101 -4.83 -13.93 -20.19
CA LYS A 101 -4.37 -15.17 -19.56
C LYS A 101 -4.61 -15.16 -18.06
N PHE A 102 -5.10 -16.29 -17.54
CA PHE A 102 -5.23 -16.49 -16.09
C PHE A 102 -3.87 -16.37 -15.38
N GLY A 103 -3.88 -15.75 -14.20
CA GLY A 103 -2.69 -15.47 -13.40
C GLY A 103 -1.85 -14.28 -13.86
N ALA A 104 -1.86 -13.95 -15.16
CA ALA A 104 -1.11 -12.80 -15.70
C ALA A 104 -2.00 -11.55 -15.85
N ASN A 105 -3.09 -11.68 -16.61
CA ASN A 105 -4.00 -10.57 -16.94
C ASN A 105 -5.38 -10.72 -16.29
N LEU A 106 -5.83 -11.96 -16.09
CA LEU A 106 -7.04 -12.33 -15.36
C LEU A 106 -6.64 -12.79 -13.98
N ASN A 107 -7.10 -12.11 -12.95
CA ASN A 107 -6.78 -12.43 -11.56
C ASN A 107 -7.85 -11.89 -10.60
N ALA A 108 -7.77 -12.32 -9.36
CA ALA A 108 -8.51 -11.75 -8.24
C ALA A 108 -7.64 -11.75 -6.98
N GLY A 109 -8.13 -11.15 -5.92
CA GLY A 109 -7.45 -11.17 -4.64
C GLY A 109 -8.41 -10.78 -3.52
N THR A 110 -8.43 -11.61 -2.50
CA THR A 110 -9.18 -11.38 -1.27
C THR A 110 -8.25 -10.86 -0.18
N GLY A 111 -8.63 -9.75 0.43
CA GLY A 111 -8.02 -9.19 1.62
C GLY A 111 -8.92 -9.34 2.84
N TRP A 112 -8.50 -8.71 3.96
CA TRP A 112 -9.33 -8.68 5.17
C TRP A 112 -10.59 -7.84 4.98
N ASP A 113 -10.50 -6.71 4.27
CA ASP A 113 -11.59 -5.73 4.15
C ASP A 113 -12.17 -5.62 2.75
N GLN A 114 -11.53 -6.18 1.73
CA GLN A 114 -11.95 -6.05 0.34
C GLN A 114 -11.56 -7.25 -0.52
N THR A 115 -12.34 -7.48 -1.59
CA THR A 115 -12.06 -8.47 -2.63
C THR A 115 -12.09 -7.77 -3.98
N THR A 116 -11.08 -7.98 -4.82
CA THR A 116 -10.96 -7.33 -6.14
C THR A 116 -10.83 -8.38 -7.23
N TYR A 117 -11.63 -8.26 -8.27
CA TYR A 117 -11.52 -9.05 -9.50
C TYR A 117 -11.05 -8.14 -10.63
N MET A 118 -10.18 -8.66 -11.50
CA MET A 118 -9.54 -7.83 -12.52
C MET A 118 -9.27 -8.57 -13.82
N MET A 119 -9.46 -7.85 -14.92
CA MET A 119 -9.00 -8.20 -16.26
C MET A 119 -8.13 -7.04 -16.76
N LYS A 120 -6.84 -7.28 -16.94
CA LYS A 120 -5.85 -6.29 -17.38
C LYS A 120 -5.49 -6.47 -18.84
N ASP A 121 -5.08 -5.38 -19.48
CA ASP A 121 -4.56 -5.39 -20.84
C ASP A 121 -5.52 -6.05 -21.86
N VAL A 122 -6.83 -5.93 -21.64
CA VAL A 122 -7.87 -6.48 -22.53
C VAL A 122 -7.80 -5.77 -23.87
N PRO A 123 -7.63 -6.49 -25.02
CA PRO A 123 -7.45 -5.86 -26.33
C PRO A 123 -8.76 -5.24 -26.85
N THR A 124 -8.86 -3.89 -26.84
CA THR A 124 -10.10 -3.15 -27.16
C THR A 124 -10.46 -3.13 -28.64
N SER A 125 -9.52 -3.47 -29.53
CA SER A 125 -9.75 -3.51 -30.99
C SER A 125 -10.65 -4.67 -31.45
N ARG A 126 -10.89 -5.65 -30.57
CA ARG A 126 -11.71 -6.83 -30.92
C ARG A 126 -13.19 -6.49 -30.70
N GLU A 127 -13.99 -6.75 -31.72
CA GLU A 127 -15.44 -6.53 -31.66
C GLU A 127 -16.08 -7.34 -30.53
N GLY A 128 -16.96 -6.71 -29.76
CA GLY A 128 -17.71 -7.32 -28.64
C GLY A 128 -16.90 -7.59 -27.37
N ILE A 129 -15.59 -7.34 -27.34
CA ILE A 129 -14.76 -7.65 -26.17
C ILE A 129 -15.12 -6.80 -24.95
N ILE A 130 -15.43 -5.51 -25.16
CA ILE A 130 -15.83 -4.59 -24.07
C ILE A 130 -17.16 -5.05 -23.47
N ASP A 131 -18.11 -5.48 -24.32
CA ASP A 131 -19.40 -6.01 -23.85
C ASP A 131 -19.21 -7.29 -23.02
N SER A 132 -18.34 -8.18 -23.48
CA SER A 132 -18.02 -9.41 -22.76
C SER A 132 -17.31 -9.12 -21.43
N ALA A 133 -16.37 -8.20 -21.40
CA ALA A 133 -15.67 -7.80 -20.18
C ALA A 133 -16.64 -7.17 -19.16
N LEU A 134 -17.54 -6.30 -19.60
CA LEU A 134 -18.57 -5.72 -18.74
C LEU A 134 -19.57 -6.76 -18.25
N LEU A 135 -19.94 -7.74 -19.08
CA LEU A 135 -20.80 -8.87 -18.67
C LEU A 135 -20.12 -9.73 -17.60
N ILE A 136 -18.82 -9.93 -17.70
CA ILE A 136 -18.05 -10.64 -16.66
C ILE A 136 -18.08 -9.85 -15.34
N LEU A 137 -17.85 -8.53 -15.36
CA LEU A 137 -17.95 -7.70 -14.16
C LEU A 137 -19.35 -7.73 -13.55
N HIS A 138 -20.39 -7.71 -14.39
CA HIS A 138 -21.78 -7.86 -13.97
C HIS A 138 -22.02 -9.19 -13.24
N ASP A 139 -21.54 -10.28 -13.83
CA ASP A 139 -21.71 -11.59 -13.23
C ASP A 139 -20.91 -11.74 -11.92
N TRP A 140 -19.71 -11.21 -11.86
CA TRP A 140 -18.92 -11.16 -10.63
C TRP A 140 -19.54 -10.28 -9.53
N SER A 141 -20.35 -9.30 -9.93
CA SER A 141 -21.04 -8.46 -8.96
C SER A 141 -22.08 -9.22 -8.13
N HIS A 142 -22.96 -10.00 -8.79
CA HIS A 142 -24.11 -10.61 -8.10
C HIS A 142 -24.61 -11.92 -8.71
N PHE A 143 -23.91 -12.50 -9.69
CA PHE A 143 -24.39 -13.67 -10.42
C PHE A 143 -23.36 -14.80 -10.49
N ILE A 144 -22.53 -14.95 -9.44
CA ILE A 144 -21.63 -16.09 -9.27
C ILE A 144 -22.50 -17.32 -9.03
N ALA A 145 -22.26 -18.38 -9.78
CA ALA A 145 -22.92 -19.66 -9.58
C ALA A 145 -22.25 -20.41 -8.41
N LEU A 146 -23.06 -20.81 -7.44
CA LEU A 146 -22.58 -21.59 -6.29
C LEU A 146 -23.08 -23.03 -6.42
N GLU A 147 -22.75 -23.69 -7.54
CA GLU A 147 -23.14 -25.05 -7.80
C GLU A 147 -22.49 -26.00 -6.78
N PRO A 148 -23.27 -26.87 -6.12
CA PRO A 148 -22.77 -27.75 -5.06
C PRO A 148 -21.58 -28.62 -5.47
N GLU A 149 -21.59 -29.17 -6.69
CA GLU A 149 -20.50 -29.99 -7.22
C GLU A 149 -19.20 -29.19 -7.42
N GLU A 150 -19.32 -27.93 -7.86
CA GLU A 150 -18.16 -27.05 -8.04
C GLU A 150 -17.59 -26.60 -6.67
N ILE A 151 -18.45 -26.30 -5.68
CA ILE A 151 -18.01 -25.99 -4.32
C ILE A 151 -17.22 -27.16 -3.74
N ASP A 152 -17.78 -28.40 -3.85
CA ASP A 152 -17.10 -29.57 -3.28
C ASP A 152 -15.78 -29.91 -4.02
N SER A 153 -15.72 -29.66 -5.31
CA SER A 153 -14.49 -29.80 -6.11
C SER A 153 -13.42 -28.79 -5.69
N GLU A 154 -13.81 -27.53 -5.44
CA GLU A 154 -12.90 -26.44 -5.13
C GLU A 154 -12.28 -26.54 -3.73
N ARG A 155 -12.92 -27.26 -2.78
CA ARG A 155 -12.35 -27.52 -1.44
C ARG A 155 -10.93 -28.07 -1.52
N GLY A 156 -10.70 -29.03 -2.43
CA GLY A 156 -9.37 -29.64 -2.60
C GLY A 156 -8.32 -28.64 -3.08
N VAL A 157 -8.70 -27.74 -3.98
CA VAL A 157 -7.82 -26.70 -4.54
C VAL A 157 -7.39 -25.71 -3.44
N ILE A 158 -8.35 -25.19 -2.67
CA ILE A 158 -8.07 -24.22 -1.61
C ILE A 158 -7.28 -24.86 -0.44
N MET A 159 -7.56 -26.11 -0.09
CA MET A 159 -6.76 -26.82 0.90
C MET A 159 -5.30 -27.02 0.45
N GLU A 160 -5.05 -27.26 -0.83
CA GLU A 160 -3.70 -27.35 -1.37
C GLU A 160 -3.04 -25.98 -1.42
N GLU A 161 -3.78 -24.93 -1.74
CA GLU A 161 -3.27 -23.55 -1.64
C GLU A 161 -2.88 -23.18 -0.19
N LEU A 162 -3.74 -23.49 0.79
CA LEU A 162 -3.43 -23.30 2.20
C LEU A 162 -2.11 -24.00 2.58
N ARG A 163 -1.93 -25.24 2.11
CA ARG A 163 -0.71 -26.02 2.36
C ARG A 163 0.53 -25.38 1.74
N THR A 164 0.42 -24.87 0.51
CA THR A 164 1.55 -24.26 -0.21
C THR A 164 1.88 -22.85 0.27
N ARG A 165 0.91 -22.13 0.79
CA ARG A 165 1.12 -20.80 1.41
C ARG A 165 1.64 -20.87 2.83
N ASP A 166 1.56 -22.03 3.50
CA ASP A 166 2.04 -22.19 4.89
C ASP A 166 3.57 -22.20 4.98
N GLY A 167 4.20 -21.10 4.56
CA GLY A 167 5.62 -20.83 4.72
C GLY A 167 5.91 -19.88 5.86
N ALA A 168 7.17 -19.83 6.33
CA ALA A 168 7.58 -18.97 7.44
C ALA A 168 7.19 -17.50 7.29
N SER A 169 7.22 -16.96 6.06
CA SER A 169 6.81 -15.59 5.78
C SER A 169 5.32 -15.35 6.07
N TRP A 170 4.46 -16.29 5.69
CA TRP A 170 3.03 -16.19 5.98
C TRP A 170 2.76 -16.31 7.49
N ARG A 171 3.36 -17.34 8.15
CA ARG A 171 3.20 -17.54 9.60
C ARG A 171 3.66 -16.32 10.39
N SER A 172 4.79 -15.69 10.01
CA SER A 172 5.28 -14.48 10.65
C SER A 172 4.37 -13.27 10.44
N THR A 173 3.79 -13.12 9.23
CA THR A 173 2.82 -12.07 8.93
C THR A 173 1.56 -12.23 9.79
N MET A 174 1.06 -13.45 9.94
CA MET A 174 -0.10 -13.72 10.81
C MET A 174 0.20 -13.40 12.28
N LYS A 175 1.41 -13.70 12.78
CA LYS A 175 1.83 -13.34 14.14
C LYS A 175 1.92 -11.81 14.34
N MET A 176 2.44 -11.11 13.36
CA MET A 176 2.45 -9.64 13.37
C MET A 176 1.04 -9.06 13.41
N LEU A 177 0.14 -9.57 12.55
CA LEU A 177 -1.25 -9.11 12.48
C LEU A 177 -2.00 -9.39 13.79
N GLN A 178 -1.79 -10.57 14.39
CA GLN A 178 -2.34 -10.90 15.71
C GLN A 178 -1.91 -9.89 16.79
N ALA A 179 -0.64 -9.49 16.79
CA ALA A 179 -0.14 -8.50 17.73
C ALA A 179 -0.69 -7.09 17.49
N LEU A 180 -0.80 -6.68 16.21
CA LEU A 180 -1.32 -5.37 15.82
C LEU A 180 -2.82 -5.26 16.03
N GLY A 181 -3.58 -6.31 15.74
CA GLY A 181 -5.03 -6.37 15.85
C GLY A 181 -5.54 -6.96 17.16
N LYS A 182 -4.69 -7.03 18.19
CA LYS A 182 -5.02 -7.63 19.49
C LYS A 182 -6.35 -7.12 20.04
N ASP A 183 -7.13 -8.04 20.61
CA ASP A 183 -8.46 -7.81 21.17
C ASP A 183 -9.52 -7.37 20.13
N THR A 184 -9.29 -7.68 18.84
CA THR A 184 -10.24 -7.46 17.75
C THR A 184 -10.42 -8.70 16.87
N LYS A 185 -11.33 -8.65 15.90
CA LYS A 185 -11.47 -9.72 14.89
C LYS A 185 -10.19 -9.96 14.10
N TYR A 186 -9.34 -8.94 13.87
CA TYR A 186 -8.07 -9.10 13.16
C TYR A 186 -7.07 -10.02 13.87
N GLU A 187 -7.15 -10.14 15.20
CA GLU A 187 -6.32 -11.08 15.96
C GLU A 187 -6.59 -12.55 15.59
N HIS A 188 -7.84 -12.87 15.30
CA HIS A 188 -8.28 -14.27 15.17
C HIS A 188 -8.70 -14.66 13.76
N ARG A 189 -8.84 -13.70 12.84
CA ARG A 189 -9.29 -13.96 11.48
C ARG A 189 -8.14 -14.46 10.60
N ASN A 190 -8.33 -15.64 9.99
CA ASN A 190 -7.43 -16.17 8.98
C ASN A 190 -8.01 -15.96 7.59
N LEU A 191 -7.26 -15.32 6.71
CA LEU A 191 -7.72 -14.95 5.37
C LEU A 191 -8.17 -16.15 4.52
N ILE A 192 -7.43 -17.28 4.58
CA ILE A 192 -7.74 -18.49 3.82
C ILE A 192 -8.62 -19.44 4.62
N GLY A 193 -8.80 -19.18 5.93
CA GLY A 193 -9.51 -20.09 6.83
C GLY A 193 -8.61 -21.16 7.43
N TYR A 194 -9.23 -22.20 7.97
CA TYR A 194 -8.58 -23.34 8.60
C TYR A 194 -9.01 -24.64 7.93
N LEU A 195 -8.12 -25.62 7.93
CA LEU A 195 -8.32 -26.89 7.23
C LEU A 195 -9.66 -27.59 7.60
N ASP A 196 -10.01 -27.62 8.89
CA ASP A 196 -11.23 -28.27 9.35
C ASP A 196 -12.48 -27.50 8.94
N GLY A 197 -12.43 -26.14 8.94
CA GLY A 197 -13.50 -25.29 8.43
C GLY A 197 -13.72 -25.50 6.95
N LEU A 198 -12.65 -25.46 6.15
CA LEU A 198 -12.70 -25.65 4.69
C LEU A 198 -13.25 -27.03 4.29
N LYS A 199 -12.96 -28.08 5.08
CA LYS A 199 -13.52 -29.43 4.85
C LYS A 199 -14.98 -29.55 5.21
N GLY A 200 -15.44 -28.84 6.23
CA GLY A 200 -16.70 -29.10 6.91
C GLY A 200 -17.79 -28.06 6.75
N PHE A 201 -17.55 -26.90 6.17
CA PHE A 201 -18.60 -25.88 6.03
C PHE A 201 -19.75 -26.38 5.14
N HIS A 202 -20.96 -25.98 5.46
CA HIS A 202 -22.13 -26.27 4.64
C HIS A 202 -22.27 -25.26 3.49
N HIS A 203 -22.71 -25.69 2.30
CA HIS A 203 -22.88 -24.79 1.14
C HIS A 203 -23.68 -23.53 1.50
N LYS A 204 -24.69 -23.68 2.35
CA LYS A 204 -25.51 -22.58 2.84
C LYS A 204 -24.70 -21.48 3.55
N GLU A 205 -23.60 -21.79 4.23
CA GLU A 205 -22.76 -20.77 4.89
C GLU A 205 -22.05 -19.88 3.87
N LEU A 206 -21.64 -20.45 2.73
CA LEU A 206 -21.09 -19.71 1.60
C LEU A 206 -22.17 -18.86 0.91
N GLU A 207 -23.35 -19.44 0.66
CA GLU A 207 -24.50 -18.74 0.11
C GLU A 207 -24.95 -17.58 1.02
N ASP A 208 -24.98 -17.80 2.33
CA ASP A 208 -25.35 -16.77 3.31
C ASP A 208 -24.36 -15.60 3.30
N PHE A 209 -23.04 -15.89 3.24
CA PHE A 209 -22.00 -14.87 3.10
C PHE A 209 -22.16 -14.08 1.79
N TYR A 210 -22.34 -14.79 0.68
CA TYR A 210 -22.54 -14.19 -0.64
C TYR A 210 -23.76 -13.28 -0.68
N ASN A 211 -24.93 -13.78 -0.30
CA ASN A 211 -26.18 -13.03 -0.33
C ASN A 211 -26.20 -11.83 0.62
N GLN A 212 -25.46 -11.90 1.72
CA GLN A 212 -25.36 -10.81 2.68
C GLN A 212 -24.45 -9.70 2.20
N TRP A 213 -23.34 -10.02 1.56
CA TRP A 213 -22.24 -9.08 1.37
C TRP A 213 -21.96 -8.70 -0.09
N TYR A 214 -22.25 -9.58 -1.09
CA TYR A 214 -22.02 -9.29 -2.51
C TYR A 214 -23.19 -8.49 -3.09
N ARG A 215 -23.19 -7.21 -2.78
CA ARG A 215 -24.28 -6.32 -3.15
C ARG A 215 -23.75 -4.96 -3.61
N PRO A 216 -24.50 -4.24 -4.49
CA PRO A 216 -23.99 -3.10 -5.25
C PRO A 216 -23.57 -1.90 -4.39
N ASP A 217 -24.14 -1.70 -3.20
CA ASP A 217 -23.75 -0.59 -2.31
C ASP A 217 -22.36 -0.75 -1.67
N TYR A 218 -21.74 -1.94 -1.80
CA TYR A 218 -20.35 -2.23 -1.44
C TYR A 218 -19.48 -2.53 -2.66
N GLN A 219 -19.85 -2.02 -3.85
CA GLN A 219 -19.13 -2.35 -5.08
C GLN A 219 -18.76 -1.10 -5.88
N ALA A 220 -17.58 -1.15 -6.50
CA ALA A 220 -17.17 -0.18 -7.50
C ALA A 220 -16.65 -0.88 -8.75
N VAL A 221 -17.14 -0.45 -9.91
CA VAL A 221 -16.64 -0.85 -11.23
C VAL A 221 -15.65 0.22 -11.70
N VAL A 222 -14.46 -0.20 -12.14
CA VAL A 222 -13.42 0.68 -12.68
C VAL A 222 -13.02 0.20 -14.07
N VAL A 223 -13.11 1.09 -15.06
CA VAL A 223 -12.69 0.83 -16.44
C VAL A 223 -11.75 1.94 -16.91
N VAL A 224 -10.51 1.57 -17.24
CA VAL A 224 -9.50 2.52 -17.70
C VAL A 224 -8.82 1.96 -18.95
N GLY A 225 -8.75 2.73 -20.02
CA GLY A 225 -8.04 2.31 -21.22
C GLY A 225 -8.44 3.03 -22.49
N ASP A 226 -8.03 2.48 -23.62
CA ASP A 226 -8.37 3.00 -24.95
C ASP A 226 -9.81 2.59 -25.31
N ILE A 227 -10.75 3.37 -24.77
CA ILE A 227 -12.20 3.13 -24.82
C ILE A 227 -12.97 4.42 -25.09
N ASP A 228 -14.20 4.29 -25.59
CA ASP A 228 -15.19 5.35 -25.61
C ASP A 228 -15.91 5.41 -24.25
N VAL A 229 -15.67 6.48 -23.50
CA VAL A 229 -16.18 6.70 -22.15
C VAL A 229 -17.71 6.72 -22.11
N ASP A 230 -18.36 7.42 -23.06
CA ASP A 230 -19.83 7.56 -23.09
C ASP A 230 -20.48 6.22 -23.45
N ALA A 231 -19.91 5.48 -24.38
CA ALA A 231 -20.39 4.13 -24.73
C ALA A 231 -20.27 3.16 -23.54
N VAL A 232 -19.13 3.15 -22.84
CA VAL A 232 -18.92 2.30 -21.67
C VAL A 232 -19.84 2.69 -20.52
N GLU A 233 -20.03 3.98 -20.25
CA GLU A 233 -20.94 4.47 -19.22
C GLU A 233 -22.39 3.99 -19.46
N ASN A 234 -22.86 4.17 -20.70
CA ASN A 234 -24.22 3.74 -21.08
C ASN A 234 -24.39 2.21 -20.92
N LYS A 235 -23.36 1.42 -21.26
CA LYS A 235 -23.37 -0.04 -21.09
C LYS A 235 -23.39 -0.42 -19.61
N ILE A 236 -22.57 0.21 -18.76
CA ILE A 236 -22.58 0.00 -17.30
C ILE A 236 -23.98 0.32 -16.74
N LYS A 237 -24.54 1.49 -17.06
CA LYS A 237 -25.87 1.90 -16.59
C LYS A 237 -26.96 0.92 -17.00
N THR A 238 -26.90 0.39 -18.22
CA THR A 238 -27.88 -0.56 -18.71
C THR A 238 -27.71 -1.95 -18.09
N LEU A 239 -26.47 -2.47 -18.09
CA LEU A 239 -26.18 -3.83 -17.68
C LEU A 239 -26.28 -4.02 -16.16
N MET A 240 -25.76 -3.09 -15.36
CA MET A 240 -25.74 -3.19 -13.90
C MET A 240 -27.09 -2.78 -13.25
N SER A 241 -28.07 -2.33 -14.03
CA SER A 241 -29.37 -1.89 -13.49
C SER A 241 -30.28 -3.03 -13.04
N ASP A 242 -30.04 -4.27 -13.50
CA ASP A 242 -30.81 -5.45 -13.10
C ASP A 242 -30.30 -6.06 -11.76
N ILE A 243 -29.14 -5.58 -11.27
CA ILE A 243 -28.61 -6.01 -9.97
C ILE A 243 -29.48 -5.40 -8.85
N PRO A 244 -30.06 -6.22 -7.96
CA PRO A 244 -30.98 -5.73 -6.94
C PRO A 244 -30.29 -4.75 -5.98
N ALA A 245 -30.98 -3.65 -5.66
CA ALA A 245 -30.56 -2.79 -4.56
C ALA A 245 -30.66 -3.56 -3.23
N PRO A 246 -29.78 -3.24 -2.25
CA PRO A 246 -29.85 -3.88 -0.94
C PRO A 246 -31.17 -3.57 -0.23
N ALA A 247 -31.66 -4.51 0.56
CA ALA A 247 -32.81 -4.27 1.43
C ALA A 247 -32.53 -3.13 2.43
N ALA A 248 -33.58 -2.42 2.86
CA ALA A 248 -33.44 -1.29 3.77
C ALA A 248 -32.83 -1.68 5.14
N ASP A 249 -33.04 -2.92 5.57
CA ASP A 249 -32.51 -3.52 6.78
C ASP A 249 -31.29 -4.42 6.56
N ALA A 250 -30.70 -4.35 5.37
CA ALA A 250 -29.48 -5.12 5.06
C ALA A 250 -28.35 -4.82 6.04
N ALA A 251 -27.60 -5.87 6.40
CA ALA A 251 -26.49 -5.78 7.33
C ALA A 251 -25.49 -4.67 6.91
N ARG A 252 -24.94 -3.98 7.91
CA ARG A 252 -23.89 -2.97 7.70
C ARG A 252 -22.56 -3.50 8.19
N LYS A 253 -21.49 -3.06 7.52
CA LYS A 253 -20.12 -3.36 7.96
C LYS A 253 -19.87 -2.73 9.32
N GLU A 254 -19.22 -3.48 10.18
CA GLU A 254 -18.76 -2.98 11.46
C GLU A 254 -17.43 -2.23 11.29
N THR A 255 -17.31 -1.06 11.90
CA THR A 255 -16.02 -0.37 11.99
C THR A 255 -15.27 -0.91 13.20
N ILE A 256 -14.20 -1.64 12.95
CA ILE A 256 -13.37 -2.24 14.00
C ILE A 256 -12.25 -1.29 14.36
N THR A 257 -12.21 -0.85 15.61
CA THR A 257 -11.14 0.01 16.16
C THR A 257 -10.22 -0.83 17.03
N VAL A 258 -8.92 -0.75 16.78
CA VAL A 258 -7.92 -1.41 17.62
C VAL A 258 -7.75 -0.63 18.92
N PRO A 259 -7.90 -1.25 20.10
CA PRO A 259 -7.73 -0.57 21.37
C PRO A 259 -6.29 -0.10 21.60
N ASP A 260 -6.17 0.95 22.39
CA ASP A 260 -4.88 1.43 22.88
C ASP A 260 -4.28 0.42 23.88
N ASN A 261 -2.95 0.37 23.97
CA ASN A 261 -2.23 -0.39 24.97
C ASN A 261 -1.23 0.48 25.73
N GLU A 262 -1.24 0.39 27.05
CA GLU A 262 -0.29 1.09 27.92
C GLU A 262 1.07 0.37 27.91
N ASP A 263 1.07 -0.93 28.17
CA ASP A 263 2.27 -1.77 28.09
C ASP A 263 2.53 -2.19 26.65
N PRO A 264 3.80 -2.28 26.20
CA PRO A 264 4.13 -2.76 24.88
C PRO A 264 3.65 -4.19 24.63
N ILE A 265 3.03 -4.44 23.49
CA ILE A 265 2.72 -5.77 23.00
C ILE A 265 3.98 -6.32 22.33
N ILE A 266 4.44 -7.50 22.74
CA ILE A 266 5.64 -8.12 22.17
C ILE A 266 5.27 -9.44 21.51
N SER A 267 5.64 -9.59 20.24
CA SER A 267 5.46 -10.81 19.47
C SER A 267 6.82 -11.29 18.97
N ILE A 268 7.27 -12.44 19.46
CA ILE A 268 8.51 -13.07 19.03
C ILE A 268 8.16 -14.34 18.28
N TYR A 269 8.56 -14.39 17.02
CA TYR A 269 8.35 -15.51 16.13
C TYR A 269 9.68 -16.01 15.58
N THR A 270 9.98 -17.29 15.85
CA THR A 270 11.14 -17.98 15.28
C THR A 270 10.68 -19.16 14.44
N ASP A 271 11.39 -19.42 13.35
CA ASP A 271 11.02 -20.48 12.42
C ASP A 271 12.27 -21.01 11.69
N PRO A 272 12.44 -22.34 11.55
CA PRO A 272 13.58 -22.92 10.85
C PRO A 272 13.70 -22.51 9.37
N GLU A 273 12.58 -22.16 8.73
CA GLU A 273 12.54 -21.74 7.32
C GLU A 273 12.82 -20.24 7.15
N MET A 274 12.87 -19.46 8.24
CA MET A 274 13.14 -18.02 8.16
C MET A 274 14.58 -17.75 7.72
N GLN A 275 14.74 -16.86 6.72
CA GLN A 275 16.04 -16.59 6.09
C GLN A 275 16.82 -15.42 6.70
N GLY A 276 16.24 -14.67 7.63
CA GLY A 276 16.91 -13.53 8.24
C GLY A 276 16.23 -13.03 9.49
N SER A 277 16.97 -12.24 10.25
CA SER A 277 16.54 -11.67 11.53
C SER A 277 16.03 -10.24 11.33
N LYS A 278 14.81 -9.96 11.77
CA LYS A 278 14.14 -8.67 11.65
C LYS A 278 13.45 -8.30 12.95
N ILE A 279 13.56 -7.04 13.35
CA ILE A 279 12.78 -6.46 14.43
C ILE A 279 12.03 -5.23 13.94
N GLN A 280 10.76 -5.10 14.33
CA GLN A 280 9.88 -4.00 13.97
C GLN A 280 9.26 -3.41 15.23
N LEU A 281 9.29 -2.10 15.34
CA LEU A 281 8.59 -1.33 16.36
C LEU A 281 7.49 -0.53 15.70
N PHE A 282 6.26 -0.75 16.11
CA PHE A 282 5.09 0.02 15.69
C PHE A 282 4.64 0.91 16.84
N VAL A 283 4.47 2.18 16.57
CA VAL A 283 3.77 3.13 17.46
C VAL A 283 2.41 3.37 16.84
N LYS A 284 1.40 2.66 17.36
CA LYS A 284 0.02 2.67 16.83
C LYS A 284 -0.67 4.00 17.07
N ARG A 285 -1.49 4.42 16.12
CA ARG A 285 -2.42 5.54 16.25
C ARG A 285 -3.67 5.30 15.37
N PRO A 286 -4.81 5.95 15.68
CA PRO A 286 -5.96 5.91 14.78
C PRO A 286 -5.60 6.44 13.38
N ALA A 287 -6.20 5.85 12.35
CA ALA A 287 -6.19 6.41 11.01
C ALA A 287 -6.89 7.78 10.98
N LEU A 288 -6.55 8.59 9.98
CA LEU A 288 -7.28 9.82 9.73
C LEU A 288 -8.75 9.47 9.39
N PRO A 289 -9.75 10.21 9.92
CA PRO A 289 -11.13 9.98 9.51
C PRO A 289 -11.28 10.08 8.00
N GLU A 290 -11.96 9.11 7.39
CA GLU A 290 -12.07 8.95 5.93
C GLU A 290 -12.52 10.23 5.21
N GLN A 291 -13.47 10.97 5.80
CA GLN A 291 -13.96 12.24 5.26
C GLN A 291 -12.90 13.35 5.20
N MET A 292 -11.77 13.17 5.85
CA MET A 292 -10.66 14.13 5.83
C MET A 292 -9.61 13.80 4.76
N ASN A 293 -9.61 12.59 4.22
CA ASN A 293 -8.60 12.15 3.25
C ASN A 293 -8.67 12.94 1.94
N ASN A 294 -9.86 13.32 1.48
CA ASN A 294 -10.06 14.10 0.25
C ASN A 294 -10.01 15.63 0.46
N LEU A 295 -9.46 16.08 1.58
CA LEU A 295 -9.25 17.51 1.87
C LEU A 295 -7.77 17.87 1.72
N ILE A 296 -7.49 19.15 1.47
CA ILE A 296 -6.10 19.66 1.51
C ILE A 296 -5.41 19.32 2.83
N TYR A 297 -6.19 19.21 3.93
CA TYR A 297 -5.69 18.75 5.22
C TYR A 297 -5.08 17.34 5.17
N GLY A 298 -5.72 16.41 4.48
CA GLY A 298 -5.21 15.03 4.31
C GLY A 298 -3.86 15.05 3.58
N GLU A 299 -3.78 15.74 2.44
CA GLU A 299 -2.56 15.88 1.66
C GLU A 299 -1.43 16.56 2.44
N MET A 300 -1.76 17.62 3.20
CA MET A 300 -0.78 18.27 4.08
C MET A 300 -0.23 17.30 5.13
N PHE A 301 -1.07 16.43 5.66
CA PHE A 301 -0.69 15.39 6.60
C PHE A 301 0.28 14.39 5.96
N ASP A 302 0.02 13.98 4.72
CA ASP A 302 0.86 13.05 3.97
C ASP A 302 2.21 13.68 3.60
N VAL A 303 2.24 14.94 3.20
CA VAL A 303 3.50 15.67 2.94
C VAL A 303 4.34 15.79 4.22
N ILE A 304 3.74 16.08 5.39
CA ILE A 304 4.47 16.12 6.68
C ILE A 304 5.05 14.74 7.00
N GLN A 305 4.31 13.67 6.79
CA GLN A 305 4.80 12.30 6.96
C GLN A 305 5.95 11.98 5.99
N ALA A 306 5.85 12.44 4.75
CA ALA A 306 6.90 12.27 3.74
C ALA A 306 8.21 12.98 4.15
N TYR A 307 8.13 14.18 4.70
CA TYR A 307 9.29 14.87 5.28
C TYR A 307 9.93 14.05 6.42
N MET A 308 9.12 13.67 7.40
CA MET A 308 9.58 12.90 8.56
C MET A 308 10.27 11.60 8.15
N THR A 309 9.64 10.83 7.26
CA THR A 309 10.20 9.55 6.79
C THR A 309 11.46 9.75 5.93
N THR A 310 11.52 10.79 5.12
CA THR A 310 12.70 11.09 4.29
C THR A 310 13.90 11.42 5.15
N MET A 311 13.73 12.26 6.17
CA MET A 311 14.82 12.67 7.06
C MET A 311 15.30 11.52 7.94
N GLU A 312 14.38 10.78 8.55
CA GLU A 312 14.76 9.65 9.42
C GLU A 312 15.43 8.52 8.64
N ASN A 313 14.94 8.19 7.45
CA ASN A 313 15.59 7.18 6.61
C ASN A 313 17.00 7.58 6.17
N ALA A 314 17.29 8.88 6.03
CA ALA A 314 18.64 9.34 5.77
C ALA A 314 19.57 9.09 6.99
N ARG A 315 19.11 9.33 8.23
CA ARG A 315 19.87 9.02 9.46
C ARG A 315 20.13 7.51 9.59
N LEU A 316 19.09 6.69 9.39
CA LEU A 316 19.22 5.23 9.45
C LEU A 316 20.18 4.69 8.39
N GLN A 317 20.19 5.31 7.20
CA GLN A 317 21.14 4.95 6.15
C GLN A 317 22.58 5.33 6.53
N GLU A 318 22.81 6.50 7.13
CA GLU A 318 24.15 6.89 7.63
C GLU A 318 24.68 5.90 8.67
N ILE A 319 23.81 5.43 9.57
CA ILE A 319 24.18 4.42 10.57
C ILE A 319 24.55 3.10 9.88
N SER A 320 23.77 2.67 8.87
CA SER A 320 24.02 1.40 8.17
C SER A 320 25.34 1.37 7.38
N MET A 321 25.86 2.55 7.02
CA MET A 321 27.13 2.69 6.29
C MET A 321 28.38 2.62 7.19
N LYS A 322 28.21 2.64 8.51
CA LYS A 322 29.34 2.55 9.45
C LYS A 322 29.91 1.12 9.51
N PRO A 323 31.23 0.97 9.70
CA PRO A 323 31.83 -0.38 9.78
C PRO A 323 31.28 -1.25 10.92
N ASP A 324 30.81 -0.63 11.99
CA ASP A 324 30.26 -1.24 13.20
C ASP A 324 28.73 -1.08 13.28
N ALA A 325 28.07 -0.95 12.13
CA ALA A 325 26.62 -0.79 12.06
C ALA A 325 25.87 -1.89 12.84
N PRO A 326 24.88 -1.54 13.68
CA PRO A 326 24.13 -2.50 14.50
C PRO A 326 23.09 -3.31 13.70
N PHE A 327 22.90 -2.96 12.44
CA PHE A 327 21.97 -3.60 11.51
C PHE A 327 22.52 -3.62 10.09
N LEU A 328 22.05 -4.53 9.27
CA LEU A 328 22.35 -4.62 7.83
C LEU A 328 21.61 -3.53 7.04
N GLY A 329 20.49 -3.12 7.54
CA GLY A 329 19.68 -2.04 7.03
C GLY A 329 18.54 -1.75 7.98
N ALA A 330 18.12 -0.50 8.02
CA ALA A 330 16.97 -0.06 8.80
C ALA A 330 16.14 0.95 8.02
N GLY A 331 14.88 1.12 8.42
CA GLY A 331 13.99 2.08 7.81
C GLY A 331 12.88 2.50 8.75
N MET A 332 12.28 3.64 8.44
CA MET A 332 11.12 4.20 9.12
C MET A 332 10.02 4.46 8.11
N GLY A 333 8.78 4.15 8.50
CA GLY A 333 7.57 4.48 7.77
C GLY A 333 6.54 5.12 8.68
N SER A 334 5.61 5.89 8.12
CA SER A 334 4.50 6.48 8.86
C SER A 334 3.26 6.47 7.97
N GLY A 335 2.14 6.03 8.51
CA GLY A 335 0.88 5.92 7.77
C GLY A 335 0.16 4.60 8.02
N GLU A 336 -0.59 4.17 7.04
CA GLU A 336 -1.35 2.91 7.07
C GLU A 336 -0.44 1.69 7.20
N ILE A 337 -0.86 0.72 7.97
CA ILE A 337 -0.18 -0.58 8.07
C ILE A 337 -0.81 -1.65 7.14
N GLY A 338 -1.69 -1.23 6.26
CA GLY A 338 -2.13 -1.95 5.07
C GLY A 338 -3.21 -3.00 5.24
N VAL A 339 -3.47 -3.49 6.46
CA VAL A 339 -4.42 -4.60 6.71
C VAL A 339 -5.52 -4.26 7.71
N ILE A 340 -5.42 -3.15 8.43
CA ILE A 340 -6.42 -2.67 9.37
C ILE A 340 -6.72 -1.20 9.03
N PRO A 341 -7.81 -0.90 8.30
CA PRO A 341 -8.06 0.45 7.76
C PRO A 341 -8.17 1.57 8.80
N THR A 342 -8.56 1.21 10.03
CA THR A 342 -8.71 2.16 11.14
C THR A 342 -7.41 2.43 11.89
N LEU A 343 -6.31 1.78 11.50
CA LEU A 343 -5.04 1.79 12.22
C LEU A 343 -3.89 2.30 11.37
N ASN A 344 -3.28 3.38 11.81
CA ASN A 344 -1.99 3.86 11.32
C ASN A 344 -0.88 3.55 12.34
N ALA A 345 0.35 3.58 11.91
CA ALA A 345 1.50 3.50 12.79
C ALA A 345 2.68 4.32 12.28
N THR A 346 3.53 4.74 13.21
CA THR A 346 4.93 5.07 12.93
C THR A 346 5.72 3.80 13.18
N THR A 347 6.38 3.30 12.14
CA THR A 347 7.06 2.00 12.17
C THR A 347 8.55 2.18 11.98
N PHE A 348 9.35 1.60 12.87
CA PHE A 348 10.79 1.45 12.69
C PHE A 348 11.09 -0.04 12.47
N VAL A 349 11.96 -0.33 11.51
CA VAL A 349 12.36 -1.70 11.19
C VAL A 349 13.88 -1.78 11.09
N ALA A 350 14.47 -2.83 11.66
CA ALA A 350 15.86 -3.18 11.44
C ALA A 350 15.99 -4.63 10.99
N MET A 351 16.79 -4.85 9.95
CA MET A 351 17.28 -6.16 9.53
C MET A 351 18.69 -6.35 10.09
N THR A 352 18.92 -7.41 10.81
CA THR A 352 20.19 -7.64 11.51
C THR A 352 20.86 -8.92 11.05
N GLN A 353 22.13 -9.08 11.41
CA GLN A 353 22.73 -10.41 11.43
C GLN A 353 22.05 -11.27 12.50
N ASP A 354 22.04 -12.57 12.30
CA ASP A 354 21.49 -13.52 13.27
C ASP A 354 22.19 -13.36 14.63
N GLY A 355 21.40 -13.30 15.69
CA GLY A 355 21.87 -13.07 17.07
C GLY A 355 22.17 -11.59 17.43
N LYS A 356 21.86 -10.64 16.53
CA LYS A 356 22.10 -9.19 16.71
C LYS A 356 20.82 -8.34 16.83
N LEU A 357 19.69 -8.98 17.09
CA LEU A 357 18.39 -8.29 17.18
C LEU A 357 18.32 -7.29 18.34
N ALA A 358 18.97 -7.58 19.47
CA ALA A 358 19.00 -6.70 20.62
C ALA A 358 19.72 -5.38 20.30
N GLU A 359 20.89 -5.46 19.65
CA GLU A 359 21.66 -4.31 19.23
C GLU A 359 20.92 -3.49 18.15
N GLY A 360 20.29 -4.18 17.19
CA GLY A 360 19.44 -3.55 16.18
C GLY A 360 18.25 -2.82 16.79
N PHE A 361 17.59 -3.42 17.79
CA PHE A 361 16.48 -2.79 18.50
C PHE A 361 16.92 -1.58 19.30
N GLU A 362 18.01 -1.69 20.06
CA GLU A 362 18.56 -0.56 20.81
C GLU A 362 18.85 0.63 19.89
N ALA A 363 19.42 0.36 18.71
CA ALA A 363 19.76 1.41 17.74
C ALA A 363 18.52 2.11 17.17
N ILE A 364 17.51 1.37 16.65
CA ILE A 364 16.31 2.02 16.10
C ILE A 364 15.47 2.69 17.18
N TYR A 365 15.44 2.14 18.41
CA TYR A 365 14.75 2.78 19.52
C TYR A 365 15.46 4.06 19.97
N THR A 366 16.80 4.11 19.89
CA THR A 366 17.61 5.31 20.16
C THR A 366 17.31 6.40 19.13
N GLU A 367 17.27 6.08 17.83
CA GLU A 367 16.92 7.05 16.79
C GLU A 367 15.47 7.55 16.95
N MET A 368 14.52 6.67 17.24
CA MET A 368 13.15 7.05 17.58
C MET A 368 13.11 8.08 18.73
N GLU A 369 13.87 7.83 19.82
CA GLU A 369 13.96 8.74 20.97
C GLU A 369 14.65 10.06 20.62
N LYS A 370 15.66 10.06 19.74
CA LYS A 370 16.28 11.31 19.24
C LYS A 370 15.27 12.18 18.50
N VAL A 371 14.50 11.57 17.57
CA VAL A 371 13.45 12.29 16.85
C VAL A 371 12.40 12.83 17.80
N ARG A 372 11.95 12.01 18.76
CA ARG A 372 10.95 12.42 19.75
C ARG A 372 11.41 13.60 20.61
N ARG A 373 12.67 13.60 21.05
CA ARG A 373 13.20 14.61 21.99
C ARG A 373 13.68 15.88 21.31
N TYR A 374 14.34 15.73 20.17
CA TYR A 374 15.09 16.82 19.53
C TYR A 374 14.56 17.17 18.13
N GLY A 375 13.78 16.28 17.50
CA GLY A 375 13.30 16.48 16.14
C GLY A 375 14.40 16.41 15.09
N PHE A 376 14.16 17.11 13.99
CA PHE A 376 15.05 17.23 12.85
C PHE A 376 15.67 18.64 12.77
N THR A 377 16.85 18.73 12.19
CA THR A 377 17.56 20.00 11.97
C THR A 377 17.05 20.70 10.71
N GLN A 378 17.33 22.00 10.61
CA GLN A 378 17.02 22.79 9.41
C GLN A 378 17.75 22.27 8.17
N GLY A 379 19.00 21.79 8.33
CA GLY A 379 19.77 21.24 7.20
C GLY A 379 19.19 19.95 6.64
N GLU A 380 18.72 19.04 7.50
CA GLU A 380 18.00 17.83 7.08
C GLU A 380 16.70 18.18 6.35
N PHE A 381 15.95 19.15 6.90
CA PHE A 381 14.70 19.61 6.30
C PHE A 381 14.91 20.17 4.89
N GLU A 382 15.92 21.02 4.68
CA GLU A 382 16.22 21.59 3.35
C GLU A 382 16.59 20.51 2.32
N ARG A 383 17.34 19.49 2.73
CA ARG A 383 17.66 18.35 1.86
C ARG A 383 16.40 17.54 1.51
N ALA A 384 15.56 17.26 2.50
CA ALA A 384 14.31 16.55 2.29
C ALA A 384 13.34 17.35 1.40
N GLN A 385 13.24 18.67 1.59
CA GLN A 385 12.46 19.56 0.73
C GLN A 385 12.89 19.48 -0.73
N ASN A 386 14.21 19.56 -0.97
CA ASN A 386 14.75 19.44 -2.32
C ASN A 386 14.47 18.06 -2.93
N ASP A 387 14.50 16.99 -2.13
CA ASP A 387 14.23 15.64 -2.61
C ASP A 387 12.74 15.44 -2.95
N LEU A 388 11.84 15.89 -2.07
CA LEU A 388 10.40 15.85 -2.29
C LEU A 388 10.01 16.69 -3.52
N MET A 389 10.56 17.90 -3.66
CA MET A 389 10.34 18.73 -4.87
C MET A 389 10.76 18.00 -6.14
N ARG A 390 11.97 17.39 -6.16
CA ARG A 390 12.42 16.64 -7.34
C ARG A 390 11.53 15.44 -7.66
N ARG A 391 10.95 14.79 -6.65
CA ARG A 391 9.99 13.68 -6.85
C ARG A 391 8.72 14.19 -7.49
N ALA A 392 8.14 15.26 -6.96
CA ALA A 392 6.93 15.88 -7.50
C ALA A 392 7.15 16.42 -8.93
N GLU A 393 8.28 17.09 -9.22
CA GLU A 393 8.67 17.51 -10.58
C GLU A 393 8.76 16.34 -11.56
N ARG A 394 9.35 15.22 -11.13
CA ARG A 394 9.48 14.02 -11.96
C ARG A 394 8.12 13.37 -12.23
N ALA A 395 7.26 13.29 -11.20
CA ALA A 395 5.91 12.77 -11.36
C ALA A 395 5.13 13.60 -12.40
N TYR A 396 5.17 14.92 -12.28
CA TYR A 396 4.54 15.82 -13.25
C TYR A 396 5.14 15.74 -14.65
N ALA A 397 6.46 15.64 -14.78
CA ALA A 397 7.13 15.47 -16.07
C ALA A 397 6.68 14.20 -16.79
N ASN A 398 6.43 13.12 -16.06
CA ASN A 398 6.02 11.82 -16.60
C ASN A 398 4.48 11.65 -16.68
N ARG A 399 3.69 12.67 -16.39
CA ARG A 399 2.22 12.59 -16.32
C ARG A 399 1.53 11.98 -17.53
N ASN A 400 2.10 12.18 -18.73
CA ASN A 400 1.56 11.66 -19.98
C ASN A 400 1.92 10.17 -20.24
N ASP A 401 2.76 9.58 -19.41
CA ASP A 401 3.17 8.18 -19.52
C ASP A 401 2.51 7.27 -18.47
N ARG A 402 1.59 7.83 -17.66
CA ARG A 402 0.82 7.07 -16.66
C ARG A 402 0.05 5.93 -17.35
N ARG A 403 0.21 4.73 -16.80
CA ARG A 403 -0.45 3.52 -17.33
C ARG A 403 -1.84 3.35 -16.74
N ASN A 404 -2.67 2.54 -17.41
CA ASN A 404 -4.03 2.21 -16.96
C ASN A 404 -4.08 1.83 -15.48
N GLY A 405 -3.21 0.91 -15.04
CA GLY A 405 -3.19 0.42 -13.66
C GLY A 405 -2.91 1.50 -12.60
N GLU A 406 -2.20 2.58 -12.93
CA GLU A 406 -1.97 3.70 -12.00
C GLU A 406 -3.27 4.48 -11.73
N PHE A 407 -4.06 4.74 -12.78
CA PHE A 407 -5.38 5.36 -12.64
C PHE A 407 -6.36 4.43 -11.92
N VAL A 408 -6.35 3.14 -12.26
CA VAL A 408 -7.17 2.13 -11.56
C VAL A 408 -6.90 2.18 -10.06
N GLN A 409 -5.63 2.16 -9.65
CA GLN A 409 -5.27 2.20 -8.22
C GLN A 409 -5.76 3.49 -7.54
N THR A 410 -5.65 4.63 -8.21
CA THR A 410 -6.21 5.92 -7.71
C THR A 410 -7.72 5.81 -7.45
N TYR A 411 -8.47 5.22 -8.38
CA TYR A 411 -9.94 5.11 -8.25
C TYR A 411 -10.38 4.07 -7.22
N LEU A 412 -9.66 2.96 -7.13
CA LEU A 412 -9.89 1.97 -6.07
C LEU A 412 -9.64 2.57 -4.67
N ASN A 413 -8.57 3.36 -4.51
CA ASN A 413 -8.28 4.05 -3.26
C ASN A 413 -9.31 5.17 -2.97
N ASN A 414 -9.77 5.90 -4.00
CA ASN A 414 -10.83 6.88 -3.81
C ASN A 414 -12.11 6.21 -3.30
N TYR A 415 -12.51 5.08 -3.90
CA TYR A 415 -13.70 4.36 -3.48
C TYR A 415 -13.60 3.82 -2.04
N SER A 416 -12.48 3.15 -1.71
CA SER A 416 -12.33 2.44 -0.44
C SER A 416 -11.90 3.33 0.73
N LYS A 417 -11.27 4.48 0.46
CA LYS A 417 -10.61 5.33 1.48
C LYS A 417 -10.93 6.81 1.32
N ASN A 418 -11.74 7.18 0.34
CA ASN A 418 -12.02 8.58 0.00
C ASN A 418 -10.74 9.42 -0.25
N THR A 419 -9.68 8.82 -0.82
CA THR A 419 -8.47 9.57 -1.19
C THR A 419 -8.75 10.47 -2.39
N PRO A 420 -8.02 11.61 -2.55
CA PRO A 420 -8.22 12.48 -3.69
C PRO A 420 -7.83 11.81 -5.02
N MET A 421 -8.40 12.29 -6.10
CA MET A 421 -8.08 11.87 -7.47
C MET A 421 -7.93 13.09 -8.40
N PRO A 422 -6.97 13.99 -8.11
CA PRO A 422 -6.77 15.19 -8.90
C PRO A 422 -6.18 14.88 -10.29
N ASP A 423 -6.32 15.83 -11.22
CA ASP A 423 -5.48 15.83 -12.40
C ASP A 423 -4.02 16.16 -12.06
N ALA A 424 -3.11 15.83 -12.96
CA ALA A 424 -1.67 15.96 -12.69
C ALA A 424 -1.21 17.42 -12.49
N GLU A 425 -1.90 18.40 -13.06
CA GLU A 425 -1.60 19.83 -12.86
C GLU A 425 -2.00 20.25 -11.45
N THR A 426 -3.21 19.86 -11.01
CA THR A 426 -3.71 20.11 -9.65
C THR A 426 -2.84 19.44 -8.61
N GLU A 427 -2.46 18.17 -8.83
CA GLU A 427 -1.55 17.40 -7.98
C GLU A 427 -0.20 18.13 -7.83
N TRP A 428 0.44 18.49 -8.95
CA TRP A 428 1.70 19.23 -8.95
C TRP A 428 1.63 20.58 -8.24
N GLN A 429 0.57 21.36 -8.50
CA GLN A 429 0.39 22.67 -7.87
C GLN A 429 0.21 22.53 -6.36
N LEU A 430 -0.59 21.59 -5.91
CA LEU A 430 -0.83 21.32 -4.49
C LEU A 430 0.43 20.84 -3.79
N ASP A 431 1.09 19.81 -4.32
CA ASP A 431 2.33 19.25 -3.76
C ASP A 431 3.41 20.30 -3.65
N SER A 432 3.67 21.03 -4.74
CA SER A 432 4.71 22.05 -4.75
C SER A 432 4.42 23.20 -3.79
N MET A 433 3.16 23.54 -3.59
CA MET A 433 2.71 24.52 -2.61
C MET A 433 2.91 24.01 -1.18
N LEU A 434 2.44 22.82 -0.87
CA LEU A 434 2.53 22.22 0.47
C LEU A 434 3.98 21.97 0.87
N ILE A 435 4.79 21.42 -0.03
CA ILE A 435 6.23 21.20 0.21
C ILE A 435 6.93 22.52 0.56
N LYS A 436 6.61 23.64 -0.08
CA LYS A 436 7.20 24.94 0.23
C LYS A 436 6.64 25.60 1.50
N MET A 437 5.39 25.33 1.83
CA MET A 437 4.69 25.96 2.96
C MET A 437 5.04 25.33 4.30
N ILE A 438 5.24 24.01 4.32
CA ILE A 438 5.61 23.27 5.54
C ILE A 438 7.02 23.71 5.97
N ASN A 439 7.24 23.82 7.28
CA ASN A 439 8.53 24.12 7.88
C ASN A 439 8.97 23.02 8.84
N VAL A 440 10.22 23.07 9.29
CA VAL A 440 10.79 22.04 10.18
C VAL A 440 10.06 21.95 11.52
N GLU A 441 9.57 23.07 12.04
CA GLU A 441 8.84 23.14 13.31
C GLU A 441 7.53 22.36 13.22
N ALA A 442 6.82 22.44 12.08
CA ALA A 442 5.60 21.68 11.84
C ALA A 442 5.86 20.16 11.79
N VAL A 443 6.94 19.76 11.12
CA VAL A 443 7.35 18.35 11.05
C VAL A 443 7.76 17.83 12.43
N ASN A 444 8.53 18.61 13.18
CA ASN A 444 8.95 18.26 14.54
C ASN A 444 7.76 18.17 15.51
N GLY A 445 6.83 19.11 15.41
CA GLY A 445 5.59 19.07 16.19
C GLY A 445 4.73 17.85 15.87
N PHE A 446 4.67 17.46 14.60
CA PHE A 446 3.98 16.23 14.18
C PHE A 446 4.70 14.97 14.70
N ALA A 447 6.03 14.89 14.55
CA ALA A 447 6.83 13.77 15.05
C ALA A 447 6.59 13.52 16.54
N GLN A 448 6.52 14.57 17.37
CA GLN A 448 6.21 14.47 18.80
C GLN A 448 4.78 13.96 19.09
N GLN A 449 3.84 14.13 18.15
CA GLN A 449 2.47 13.64 18.30
C GLN A 449 2.28 12.19 17.88
N VAL A 450 3.17 11.66 17.02
CA VAL A 450 3.05 10.31 16.46
C VAL A 450 4.13 9.34 16.94
N ILE A 451 5.12 9.84 17.68
CA ILE A 451 6.17 9.06 18.33
C ILE A 451 6.05 9.24 19.84
N TYR A 452 5.54 8.25 20.53
CA TYR A 452 5.30 8.26 21.99
C TYR A 452 5.54 6.89 22.61
N ASN A 453 5.60 6.84 23.94
CA ASN A 453 6.00 5.66 24.71
C ASN A 453 4.83 4.73 25.10
N ARG A 454 3.67 4.88 24.47
CA ARG A 454 2.50 3.99 24.61
C ARG A 454 2.08 3.48 23.25
N ASN A 455 1.11 2.60 23.17
CA ASN A 455 0.61 2.01 21.93
C ASN A 455 1.71 1.34 21.09
N GLN A 456 2.75 0.84 21.75
CA GLN A 456 3.88 0.20 21.09
C GLN A 456 3.62 -1.29 20.88
N VAL A 457 3.95 -1.78 19.69
CA VAL A 457 3.98 -3.19 19.35
C VAL A 457 5.37 -3.53 18.82
N ILE A 458 6.03 -4.49 19.44
CA ILE A 458 7.38 -4.93 19.05
C ILE A 458 7.26 -6.33 18.46
N VAL A 459 7.68 -6.48 17.21
CA VAL A 459 7.60 -7.76 16.49
C VAL A 459 8.99 -8.20 16.10
N VAL A 460 9.38 -9.38 16.58
CA VAL A 460 10.62 -10.06 16.24
C VAL A 460 10.31 -11.21 15.31
N THR A 461 11.07 -11.33 14.23
CA THR A 461 11.05 -12.46 13.33
C THR A 461 12.48 -12.92 13.10
N ALA A 462 12.78 -14.19 13.37
CA ALA A 462 14.15 -14.70 13.28
C ALA A 462 14.20 -16.18 12.89
N PRO A 463 15.33 -16.64 12.33
CA PRO A 463 15.53 -18.06 12.11
C PRO A 463 15.69 -18.80 13.43
N GLU A 464 15.15 -20.03 13.49
CA GLU A 464 15.43 -20.97 14.55
C GLU A 464 16.65 -21.81 14.16
N LYS A 465 17.82 -21.46 14.71
CA LYS A 465 19.10 -22.11 14.41
C LYS A 465 19.89 -22.38 15.69
N GLU A 466 20.58 -23.49 15.75
CA GLU A 466 21.45 -23.84 16.86
C GLU A 466 22.56 -22.79 17.05
N GLY A 467 22.76 -22.36 18.29
CA GLY A 467 23.79 -21.36 18.66
C GLY A 467 23.37 -19.89 18.44
N ILE A 468 22.18 -19.63 17.90
CA ILE A 468 21.64 -18.28 17.80
C ILE A 468 20.74 -18.00 19.00
N VAL A 469 21.03 -16.92 19.72
CA VAL A 469 20.21 -16.46 20.86
C VAL A 469 19.42 -15.23 20.40
N ASN A 470 18.11 -15.34 20.40
CA ASN A 470 17.21 -14.23 20.13
C ASN A 470 16.80 -13.56 21.46
N PRO A 471 16.54 -12.25 21.48
CA PRO A 471 16.16 -11.56 22.70
C PRO A 471 14.81 -12.04 23.22
N THR A 472 14.69 -12.12 24.54
CA THR A 472 13.40 -12.36 25.22
C THR A 472 12.55 -11.09 25.27
N ALA A 473 11.28 -11.22 25.65
CA ALA A 473 10.41 -10.07 25.84
C ALA A 473 10.93 -9.14 26.97
N GLU A 474 11.43 -9.73 28.05
CA GLU A 474 12.01 -9.01 29.18
C GLU A 474 13.26 -8.23 28.77
N GLU A 475 14.12 -8.80 27.94
CA GLU A 475 15.31 -8.13 27.42
C GLU A 475 14.94 -6.95 26.51
N LEU A 476 13.94 -7.10 25.64
CA LEU A 476 13.44 -6.01 24.79
C LEU A 476 12.83 -4.86 25.62
N LEU A 477 12.07 -5.19 26.68
CA LEU A 477 11.54 -4.20 27.61
C LEU A 477 12.68 -3.50 28.38
N ALA A 478 13.70 -4.21 28.81
CA ALA A 478 14.86 -3.63 29.51
C ALA A 478 15.64 -2.68 28.59
N ILE A 479 15.83 -3.02 27.30
CA ILE A 479 16.46 -2.14 26.31
C ILE A 479 15.61 -0.88 26.12
N ARG A 480 14.30 -1.03 25.94
CA ARG A 480 13.35 0.08 25.82
C ARG A 480 13.47 1.04 27.00
N GLU A 481 13.40 0.52 28.22
CA GLU A 481 13.49 1.32 29.45
C GLU A 481 14.87 1.98 29.59
N LYS A 482 15.94 1.27 29.32
CA LYS A 482 17.31 1.80 29.30
C LYS A 482 17.42 3.00 28.37
N VAL A 483 16.98 2.88 27.13
CA VAL A 483 17.08 3.94 26.13
C VAL A 483 16.14 5.12 26.46
N ALA A 484 14.91 4.83 26.90
CA ALA A 484 13.95 5.86 27.29
C ALA A 484 14.45 6.75 28.45
N ASN A 485 15.32 6.22 29.35
CA ASN A 485 15.88 6.92 30.49
C ASN A 485 17.33 7.40 30.26
N ALA A 486 17.96 7.04 29.14
CA ALA A 486 19.34 7.45 28.84
C ALA A 486 19.44 8.94 28.49
N GLU A 487 20.58 9.54 28.79
CA GLU A 487 20.99 10.79 28.17
C GLU A 487 21.40 10.48 26.72
N ILE A 488 20.66 11.01 25.77
CA ILE A 488 20.86 10.81 24.33
C ILE A 488 21.24 12.17 23.74
N GLU A 489 22.34 12.21 22.98
CA GLU A 489 22.73 13.42 22.27
C GLU A 489 21.83 13.64 21.03
N ALA A 490 21.56 14.91 20.72
CA ALA A 490 20.86 15.29 19.51
C ALA A 490 21.66 14.86 18.28
N TYR A 491 20.97 14.68 17.15
CA TYR A 491 21.64 14.45 15.89
C TYR A 491 22.46 15.67 15.48
N GLU A 492 23.73 15.46 15.13
CA GLU A 492 24.62 16.48 14.57
C GLU A 492 24.63 16.36 13.04
N ASP A 493 24.20 17.42 12.37
CA ASP A 493 24.25 17.51 10.91
C ASP A 493 25.67 17.89 10.44
N ASN A 494 26.48 16.90 10.17
CA ASN A 494 27.86 17.05 9.70
C ASN A 494 27.98 17.19 8.17
N THR A 495 26.86 17.53 7.50
CA THR A 495 26.87 17.68 6.03
C THR A 495 27.76 18.83 5.60
N VAL A 496 28.71 18.53 4.71
CA VAL A 496 29.59 19.53 4.09
C VAL A 496 28.72 20.46 3.23
N LYS A 497 28.71 21.74 3.60
CA LYS A 497 27.94 22.78 2.87
C LYS A 497 28.70 23.35 1.66
N GLU A 498 30.00 23.08 1.57
CA GLU A 498 30.82 23.53 0.46
C GLU A 498 30.53 22.70 -0.80
N PRO A 499 30.42 23.34 -1.96
CA PRO A 499 30.23 22.62 -3.22
C PRO A 499 31.43 21.69 -3.47
N LEU A 500 31.15 20.47 -3.99
CA LEU A 500 32.19 19.47 -4.32
C LEU A 500 33.26 20.02 -5.24
N ILE A 501 32.92 21.00 -6.06
CA ILE A 501 33.83 21.75 -6.91
C ILE A 501 33.73 23.21 -6.48
N PRO A 502 34.80 23.80 -5.93
CA PRO A 502 34.80 25.22 -5.52
C PRO A 502 34.35 26.14 -6.66
N GLU A 503 33.58 27.17 -6.33
CA GLU A 503 33.13 28.17 -7.28
C GLU A 503 34.31 28.80 -8.02
N GLY A 504 34.24 28.92 -9.34
CA GLY A 504 35.37 29.43 -10.15
C GLY A 504 36.39 28.36 -10.59
N THR A 505 36.23 27.10 -10.18
CA THR A 505 37.11 26.03 -10.64
C THR A 505 36.88 25.74 -12.14
N VAL A 506 37.89 26.02 -12.94
CA VAL A 506 37.86 25.66 -14.37
C VAL A 506 38.26 24.18 -14.51
N LEU A 507 37.30 23.32 -14.74
CA LEU A 507 37.56 21.91 -15.05
C LEU A 507 38.19 21.81 -16.43
N LYS A 508 39.48 21.44 -16.49
CA LYS A 508 40.15 21.10 -17.75
C LYS A 508 39.77 19.66 -18.12
N GLY A 509 38.98 19.51 -19.16
CA GLY A 509 38.72 18.16 -19.74
C GLY A 509 40.05 17.48 -20.12
N SER A 510 40.15 16.19 -19.89
CA SER A 510 41.26 15.40 -20.43
C SER A 510 41.21 15.39 -21.95
N PRO A 511 42.39 15.55 -22.64
CA PRO A 511 42.41 15.53 -24.08
C PRO A 511 41.94 14.15 -24.60
N VAL A 512 41.12 14.19 -25.63
CA VAL A 512 40.72 12.96 -26.36
C VAL A 512 41.94 12.37 -27.00
N LYS A 513 42.33 11.16 -26.65
CA LYS A 513 43.50 10.45 -27.22
C LYS A 513 43.17 9.71 -28.50
N LYS A 514 41.95 9.20 -28.62
CA LYS A 514 41.52 8.42 -29.77
C LYS A 514 40.02 8.61 -29.99
N THR A 515 39.65 8.79 -31.22
CA THR A 515 38.27 8.81 -31.68
C THR A 515 38.07 7.71 -32.70
N ALA A 516 37.03 6.91 -32.56
CA ALA A 516 36.62 5.91 -33.54
C ALA A 516 35.13 6.08 -33.83
N GLN A 517 34.79 6.06 -35.12
CA GLN A 517 33.38 6.06 -35.54
C GLN A 517 32.93 4.62 -35.78
N ASP A 518 31.83 4.24 -35.19
CA ASP A 518 31.14 2.99 -35.53
C ASP A 518 30.04 3.32 -36.53
N ALA A 519 30.28 2.96 -37.78
CA ALA A 519 29.34 3.23 -38.86
C ALA A 519 28.02 2.42 -38.73
N THR A 520 28.05 1.30 -38.00
CA THR A 520 26.89 0.42 -37.82
C THR A 520 25.93 0.97 -36.78
N LEU A 521 26.48 1.56 -35.72
CA LEU A 521 25.70 2.13 -34.62
C LEU A 521 25.48 3.65 -34.74
N GLY A 522 26.13 4.30 -35.72
CA GLY A 522 26.08 5.74 -35.90
C GLY A 522 26.67 6.53 -34.72
N THR A 523 27.55 5.90 -33.92
CA THR A 523 28.12 6.49 -32.70
C THR A 523 29.61 6.83 -32.89
N THR A 524 30.05 7.84 -32.11
CA THR A 524 31.46 8.21 -32.03
C THR A 524 32.02 7.81 -30.67
N ALA A 525 32.87 6.80 -30.64
CA ALA A 525 33.59 6.41 -29.43
C ALA A 525 34.79 7.32 -29.19
N VAL A 526 34.97 7.82 -27.99
CA VAL A 526 36.09 8.65 -27.58
C VAL A 526 36.84 8.01 -26.41
N SER A 527 38.19 8.07 -26.44
CA SER A 527 39.03 7.55 -25.36
C SER A 527 39.77 8.69 -24.69
N TYR A 528 39.71 8.75 -23.38
CA TYR A 528 40.37 9.72 -22.53
C TYR A 528 41.53 9.09 -21.72
N THR A 529 42.49 9.86 -21.30
CA THR A 529 43.68 9.36 -20.59
C THR A 529 43.42 8.73 -19.22
N HIS A 530 42.33 9.11 -18.57
CA HIS A 530 41.99 8.68 -17.21
C HIS A 530 40.92 7.57 -17.16
N LEU A 531 40.26 7.25 -18.30
CA LEU A 531 39.31 6.16 -18.35
C LEU A 531 40.09 4.83 -18.49
N ARG A 532 40.09 4.06 -17.40
CA ARG A 532 40.47 2.65 -17.43
C ARG A 532 39.18 1.84 -17.29
N ALA A 533 38.94 0.95 -18.22
CA ALA A 533 37.94 -0.10 -18.04
C ALA A 533 38.43 -0.99 -16.89
N HIS A 534 37.67 -1.12 -15.81
CA HIS A 534 37.81 -2.23 -14.88
C HIS A 534 37.21 -3.44 -15.59
N GLU A 535 38.06 -4.32 -16.10
CA GLU A 535 37.64 -5.66 -16.46
C GLU A 535 37.36 -6.39 -15.16
N THR A 536 36.07 -6.67 -14.92
CA THR A 536 35.58 -7.57 -13.86
C THR A 536 35.37 -8.92 -14.45
#